data_e81d96989003d1ddbb2072a6e6068205
#
_entry.id   e81d96989003d1ddbb2072a6e6068205
#
_cell.length_a   1.000
_cell.length_b   1.000
_cell.length_c   1.000
_cell.angle_alpha   90.00
_cell.angle_beta   90.00
_cell.angle_gamma   90.00
#
_symmetry.space_group_name_H-M   'P 1'
#
loop_
_entity.id
_entity.type
_entity.pdbx_description
1 polymer ?
#
loop_
_entity_poly.entity_id
_entity_poly.type
_entity_poly.pdbx_seq_one_letter_code
_entity_poly.pdbx_strand_id
1 'polypeptide(L)'
;MAYKTLIAESDQKIFTITLNRPDKMNAISPTMLSELREALDAASHDDDISVVILKSRGKVFCAGYDLSPEDWIVSQFPSDFESGVDVQKDREDIVELLEYWLELWKFPKPIIAAVQGPALSGAGELLAMCDLVIASRSASFGHPAGRDLGIPPTVFMWPLLIGMRKTKEMLFTAKSMDVTEAEKLGLINEAVADDELESRVRSLAEDVARTPVNHLKILKQATNNWYDNMGMATSSYQAADLDAVFHQSPTFNAFFKTVREQGMKAALMARKRQFG
;
A
#
# COMPACT_ATOMS: atom_id res chain seq x y z
N MET A 1 -9.54 -17.76 -12.39
CA MET A 1 -10.76 -17.18 -11.79
C MET A 1 -10.96 -15.75 -12.31
N ALA A 2 -12.20 -15.28 -12.41
CA ALA A 2 -12.44 -13.90 -12.87
C ALA A 2 -12.57 -13.01 -11.63
N TYR A 3 -11.55 -12.22 -11.33
CA TYR A 3 -11.56 -11.19 -10.30
C TYR A 3 -12.32 -9.94 -10.76
N LYS A 4 -12.88 -9.19 -9.83
CA LYS A 4 -13.62 -7.95 -10.10
C LYS A 4 -12.68 -6.73 -10.13
N THR A 5 -11.67 -6.75 -9.27
CA THR A 5 -10.77 -5.62 -9.02
C THR A 5 -9.34 -5.86 -9.48
N LEU A 6 -9.03 -7.09 -9.88
CA LEU A 6 -7.71 -7.51 -10.34
C LEU A 6 -7.78 -8.22 -11.69
N ILE A 7 -6.64 -8.28 -12.37
CA ILE A 7 -6.36 -9.22 -13.46
C ILE A 7 -5.14 -10.03 -13.02
N ALA A 8 -5.22 -11.36 -13.12
CA ALA A 8 -4.14 -12.27 -12.76
C ALA A 8 -3.80 -13.17 -13.95
N GLU A 9 -2.53 -13.18 -14.32
CA GLU A 9 -2.03 -13.89 -15.51
C GLU A 9 -0.70 -14.57 -15.18
N SER A 10 -0.50 -15.80 -15.68
CA SER A 10 0.77 -16.51 -15.57
C SER A 10 1.43 -16.57 -16.94
N ASP A 11 2.72 -16.30 -16.97
CA ASP A 11 3.56 -16.50 -18.15
C ASP A 11 4.91 -17.07 -17.71
N GLN A 12 5.17 -18.33 -18.09
CA GLN A 12 6.33 -19.08 -17.63
C GLN A 12 6.37 -19.13 -16.08
N LYS A 13 7.47 -18.62 -15.48
CA LYS A 13 7.69 -18.61 -14.03
C LYS A 13 7.21 -17.32 -13.34
N ILE A 14 6.54 -16.44 -14.06
CA ILE A 14 6.13 -15.13 -13.60
C ILE A 14 4.61 -15.07 -13.49
N PHE A 15 4.12 -14.71 -12.31
CA PHE A 15 2.71 -14.44 -12.07
C PHE A 15 2.49 -12.92 -11.99
N THR A 16 1.63 -12.38 -12.83
CA THR A 16 1.37 -10.95 -12.88
C THR A 16 -0.01 -10.64 -12.30
N ILE A 17 -0.04 -9.79 -11.27
CA ILE A 17 -1.25 -9.23 -10.69
C ILE A 17 -1.35 -7.77 -11.12
N THR A 18 -2.45 -7.41 -11.76
CA THR A 18 -2.72 -6.04 -12.19
C THR A 18 -3.91 -5.48 -11.42
N LEU A 19 -3.72 -4.41 -10.65
CA LEU A 19 -4.82 -3.66 -10.04
C LEU A 19 -5.69 -3.06 -11.14
N ASN A 20 -7.01 -3.31 -11.10
CA ASN A 20 -7.92 -3.02 -12.21
C ASN A 20 -9.19 -2.29 -11.76
N ARG A 21 -9.02 -1.19 -11.04
CA ARG A 21 -10.06 -0.19 -10.71
C ARG A 21 -9.62 1.21 -11.16
N PRO A 22 -9.26 1.44 -12.45
CA PRO A 22 -8.70 2.72 -12.90
C PRO A 22 -9.67 3.89 -12.74
N ASP A 23 -10.96 3.66 -12.82
CA ASP A 23 -12.05 4.62 -12.57
C ASP A 23 -12.13 5.09 -11.10
N LYS A 24 -11.67 4.28 -10.18
CA LYS A 24 -11.51 4.57 -8.74
C LYS A 24 -10.04 4.84 -8.36
N MET A 25 -9.16 5.15 -9.32
CA MET A 25 -7.72 5.36 -9.11
C MET A 25 -7.04 4.18 -8.38
N ASN A 26 -7.51 2.97 -8.63
CA ASN A 26 -7.05 1.73 -7.98
C ASN A 26 -7.09 1.79 -6.44
N ALA A 27 -8.06 2.50 -5.87
CA ALA A 27 -8.24 2.58 -4.43
C ALA A 27 -8.51 1.18 -3.84
N ILE A 28 -7.89 0.92 -2.69
CA ILE A 28 -7.92 -0.36 -1.99
C ILE A 28 -9.29 -0.51 -1.31
N SER A 29 -10.04 -1.51 -1.73
CA SER A 29 -11.32 -1.91 -1.13
C SER A 29 -11.21 -3.27 -0.45
N PRO A 30 -12.16 -3.64 0.43
CA PRO A 30 -12.22 -4.99 1.01
C PRO A 30 -12.20 -6.09 -0.05
N THR A 31 -12.92 -5.89 -1.17
CA THR A 31 -12.91 -6.84 -2.30
C THR A 31 -11.52 -6.97 -2.91
N MET A 32 -10.79 -5.87 -3.12
CA MET A 32 -9.43 -5.92 -3.66
C MET A 32 -8.47 -6.65 -2.71
N LEU A 33 -8.56 -6.43 -1.41
CA LEU A 33 -7.73 -7.15 -0.44
C LEU A 33 -8.01 -8.66 -0.44
N SER A 34 -9.29 -9.04 -0.47
CA SER A 34 -9.68 -10.45 -0.55
C SER A 34 -9.19 -11.12 -1.82
N GLU A 35 -9.36 -10.46 -2.98
CA GLU A 35 -8.91 -10.99 -4.27
C GLU A 35 -7.37 -11.04 -4.36
N LEU A 36 -6.67 -10.05 -3.80
CA LEU A 36 -5.20 -10.04 -3.75
C LEU A 36 -4.67 -11.19 -2.89
N ARG A 37 -5.29 -11.43 -1.71
CA ARG A 37 -4.94 -12.59 -0.86
C ARG A 37 -5.14 -13.90 -1.61
N GLU A 38 -6.28 -14.09 -2.29
CA GLU A 38 -6.57 -15.30 -3.06
C GLU A 38 -5.57 -15.50 -4.21
N ALA A 39 -5.27 -14.45 -4.96
CA ALA A 39 -4.32 -14.52 -6.07
C ALA A 39 -2.90 -14.86 -5.59
N LEU A 40 -2.46 -14.27 -4.49
CA LEU A 40 -1.14 -14.56 -3.90
C LEU A 40 -1.10 -15.95 -3.28
N ASP A 41 -2.18 -16.40 -2.63
CA ASP A 41 -2.24 -17.76 -2.10
C ASP A 41 -2.10 -18.78 -3.23
N ALA A 42 -2.84 -18.61 -4.33
CA ALA A 42 -2.69 -19.45 -5.52
C ALA A 42 -1.24 -19.45 -6.05
N ALA A 43 -0.62 -18.27 -6.18
CA ALA A 43 0.77 -18.15 -6.62
C ALA A 43 1.76 -18.78 -5.63
N SER A 44 1.47 -18.80 -4.34
CA SER A 44 2.35 -19.38 -3.32
C SER A 44 2.47 -20.89 -3.44
N HIS A 45 1.37 -21.56 -3.81
CA HIS A 45 1.25 -23.02 -3.94
C HIS A 45 1.59 -23.55 -5.35
N ASP A 46 1.73 -22.69 -6.33
CA ASP A 46 2.10 -23.07 -7.69
C ASP A 46 3.62 -23.17 -7.83
N ASP A 47 4.17 -24.38 -7.89
CA ASP A 47 5.62 -24.62 -7.99
C ASP A 47 6.24 -24.14 -9.31
N ASP A 48 5.44 -23.91 -10.35
CA ASP A 48 5.90 -23.34 -11.60
C ASP A 48 6.15 -21.82 -11.51
N ILE A 49 5.58 -21.15 -10.52
CA ILE A 49 5.76 -19.71 -10.30
C ILE A 49 6.97 -19.45 -9.37
N SER A 50 7.87 -18.59 -9.80
CA SER A 50 9.05 -18.17 -9.02
C SER A 50 8.98 -16.75 -8.51
N VAL A 51 8.26 -15.85 -9.19
CA VAL A 51 8.20 -14.42 -8.89
C VAL A 51 6.82 -13.83 -9.25
N VAL A 52 6.39 -12.84 -8.48
CA VAL A 52 5.16 -12.09 -8.74
C VAL A 52 5.52 -10.68 -9.23
N ILE A 53 4.84 -10.22 -10.28
CA ILE A 53 4.81 -8.80 -10.66
C ILE A 53 3.49 -8.20 -10.20
N LEU A 54 3.56 -7.09 -9.45
CA LEU A 54 2.41 -6.29 -9.07
C LEU A 54 2.42 -4.99 -9.85
N LYS A 55 1.41 -4.76 -10.69
CA LYS A 55 1.24 -3.54 -11.48
C LYS A 55 -0.18 -3.00 -11.41
N SER A 56 -0.46 -1.88 -12.05
CA SER A 56 -1.82 -1.34 -12.10
C SER A 56 -2.20 -0.81 -13.48
N ARG A 57 -3.49 -0.69 -13.74
CA ARG A 57 -4.04 -0.02 -14.92
C ARG A 57 -4.29 1.45 -14.67
N GLY A 58 -4.18 2.25 -15.72
CA GLY A 58 -4.49 3.67 -15.68
C GLY A 58 -3.28 4.55 -15.32
N LYS A 59 -3.55 5.81 -14.94
CA LYS A 59 -2.52 6.84 -14.70
C LYS A 59 -2.05 6.92 -13.26
N VAL A 60 -2.71 6.23 -12.35
CA VAL A 60 -2.43 6.22 -10.91
C VAL A 60 -2.16 4.78 -10.51
N PHE A 61 -1.03 4.55 -9.84
CA PHE A 61 -0.73 3.22 -9.34
C PHE A 61 -1.79 2.81 -8.32
N CYS A 62 -1.95 3.58 -7.27
CA CYS A 62 -3.00 3.39 -6.27
C CYS A 62 -3.16 4.65 -5.42
N ALA A 63 -4.41 5.09 -5.17
CA ALA A 63 -4.70 6.29 -4.38
C ALA A 63 -4.77 6.04 -2.85
N GLY A 64 -4.56 4.81 -2.40
CA GLY A 64 -4.75 4.39 -1.01
C GLY A 64 -6.10 3.73 -0.78
N TYR A 65 -6.59 3.73 0.45
CA TYR A 65 -7.87 3.11 0.81
C TYR A 65 -9.07 3.86 0.21
N ASP A 66 -10.08 3.10 -0.21
CA ASP A 66 -11.33 3.67 -0.71
C ASP A 66 -12.09 4.34 0.46
N LEU A 67 -12.43 5.61 0.29
CA LEU A 67 -13.12 6.42 1.31
C LEU A 67 -14.65 6.37 1.17
N SER A 68 -15.20 5.63 0.20
CA SER A 68 -16.64 5.51 0.04
C SER A 68 -17.24 4.57 1.10
N PRO A 69 -18.47 4.84 1.60
CA PRO A 69 -19.08 4.00 2.63
C PRO A 69 -19.20 2.53 2.23
N GLU A 70 -19.52 2.26 0.96
CA GLU A 70 -19.69 0.92 0.41
C GLU A 70 -18.39 0.11 0.30
N ASP A 71 -17.26 0.79 0.20
CA ASP A 71 -15.93 0.20 0.04
C ASP A 71 -14.99 0.52 1.23
N TRP A 72 -15.56 1.04 2.35
CA TRP A 72 -14.77 1.37 3.54
C TRP A 72 -14.11 0.12 4.14
N ILE A 73 -12.85 0.27 4.53
CA ILE A 73 -11.99 -0.87 4.84
C ILE A 73 -12.24 -1.49 6.21
N VAL A 74 -12.80 -0.73 7.15
CA VAL A 74 -13.13 -1.19 8.51
C VAL A 74 -14.63 -1.25 8.74
N SER A 75 -15.09 -1.93 9.79
CA SER A 75 -16.51 -2.23 10.00
C SER A 75 -17.37 -1.00 10.33
N GLN A 76 -16.76 0.06 10.86
CA GLN A 76 -17.48 1.28 11.27
C GLN A 76 -17.17 2.42 10.28
N PHE A 77 -18.20 2.99 9.66
CA PHE A 77 -18.02 4.20 8.86
C PHE A 77 -18.20 5.43 9.74
N PRO A 78 -17.18 6.28 9.93
CA PRO A 78 -17.18 7.30 10.97
C PRO A 78 -18.29 8.36 10.84
N SER A 79 -18.81 8.60 9.62
CA SER A 79 -19.90 9.57 9.44
C SER A 79 -21.21 9.17 10.10
N ASP A 80 -21.37 7.90 10.47
CA ASP A 80 -22.59 7.39 11.14
C ASP A 80 -22.62 7.73 12.64
N PHE A 81 -21.50 8.24 13.20
CA PHE A 81 -21.35 8.57 14.61
C PHE A 81 -21.27 10.08 14.85
N GLU A 82 -21.98 10.59 15.83
CA GLU A 82 -21.94 12.01 16.22
C GLU A 82 -20.64 12.37 16.95
N SER A 83 -20.10 11.45 17.73
CA SER A 83 -18.97 11.66 18.65
C SER A 83 -17.72 10.85 18.29
N GLY A 84 -17.71 10.20 17.14
CA GLY A 84 -16.61 9.32 16.70
C GLY A 84 -17.01 7.86 16.63
N VAL A 85 -16.03 6.99 16.41
CA VAL A 85 -16.19 5.53 16.34
C VAL A 85 -15.94 4.89 17.71
N ASP A 86 -16.41 3.64 17.89
CA ASP A 86 -16.02 2.82 19.04
C ASP A 86 -14.52 2.50 18.92
N VAL A 87 -13.71 3.03 19.83
CA VAL A 87 -12.24 2.92 19.76
C VAL A 87 -11.74 1.49 19.85
N GLN A 88 -12.44 0.63 20.62
CA GLN A 88 -12.02 -0.77 20.73
C GLN A 88 -12.26 -1.51 19.43
N LYS A 89 -13.43 -1.35 18.86
CA LYS A 89 -13.80 -1.96 17.59
C LYS A 89 -12.95 -1.43 16.44
N ASP A 90 -12.71 -0.13 16.39
CA ASP A 90 -11.84 0.51 15.40
C ASP A 90 -10.41 -0.04 15.48
N ARG A 91 -9.87 -0.18 16.69
CA ARG A 91 -8.56 -0.80 16.91
C ARG A 91 -8.51 -2.25 16.43
N GLU A 92 -9.54 -3.04 16.71
CA GLU A 92 -9.63 -4.43 16.24
C GLU A 92 -9.56 -4.49 14.70
N ASP A 93 -10.32 -3.65 14.02
CA ASP A 93 -10.36 -3.56 12.56
C ASP A 93 -9.01 -3.09 11.96
N ILE A 94 -8.37 -2.10 12.59
CA ILE A 94 -7.04 -1.63 12.16
C ILE A 94 -5.99 -2.73 12.34
N VAL A 95 -6.06 -3.49 13.43
CA VAL A 95 -5.14 -4.62 13.67
C VAL A 95 -5.39 -5.74 12.66
N GLU A 96 -6.63 -6.07 12.32
CA GLU A 96 -6.95 -7.05 11.28
C GLU A 96 -6.36 -6.64 9.93
N LEU A 97 -6.46 -5.35 9.57
CA LEU A 97 -5.83 -4.80 8.37
C LEU A 97 -4.29 -4.86 8.44
N LEU A 98 -3.70 -4.53 9.59
CA LEU A 98 -2.26 -4.67 9.79
C LEU A 98 -1.80 -6.12 9.60
N GLU A 99 -2.52 -7.08 10.18
CA GLU A 99 -2.20 -8.50 10.06
C GLU A 99 -2.24 -8.96 8.61
N TYR A 100 -3.17 -8.44 7.80
CA TYR A 100 -3.18 -8.65 6.35
C TYR A 100 -1.86 -8.21 5.69
N TRP A 101 -1.34 -7.02 6.04
CA TRP A 101 -0.06 -6.55 5.50
C TRP A 101 1.12 -7.38 5.99
N LEU A 102 1.12 -7.81 7.24
CA LEU A 102 2.15 -8.68 7.80
C LEU A 102 2.12 -10.11 7.18
N GLU A 103 0.95 -10.60 6.79
CA GLU A 103 0.84 -11.84 5.99
C GLU A 103 1.49 -11.65 4.61
N LEU A 104 1.22 -10.52 3.96
CA LEU A 104 1.83 -10.21 2.65
C LEU A 104 3.35 -10.06 2.75
N TRP A 105 3.86 -9.47 3.84
CA TRP A 105 5.30 -9.43 4.15
C TRP A 105 5.92 -10.83 4.20
N LYS A 106 5.20 -11.80 4.73
CA LYS A 106 5.63 -13.20 4.85
C LYS A 106 5.39 -14.02 3.59
N PHE A 107 4.80 -13.44 2.53
CA PHE A 107 4.59 -14.14 1.27
C PHE A 107 5.93 -14.71 0.75
N PRO A 108 6.00 -16.03 0.43
CA PRO A 108 7.30 -16.70 0.33
C PRO A 108 8.09 -16.38 -0.93
N LYS A 109 7.45 -15.90 -2.00
CA LYS A 109 8.12 -15.62 -3.28
C LYS A 109 8.39 -14.14 -3.45
N PRO A 110 9.40 -13.72 -4.23
CA PRO A 110 9.63 -12.31 -4.52
C PRO A 110 8.43 -11.64 -5.18
N ILE A 111 8.14 -10.40 -4.75
CA ILE A 111 7.15 -9.51 -5.38
C ILE A 111 7.90 -8.29 -5.92
N ILE A 112 7.75 -8.02 -7.21
CA ILE A 112 8.30 -6.85 -7.89
C ILE A 112 7.15 -5.90 -8.22
N ALA A 113 7.14 -4.71 -7.67
CA ALA A 113 6.16 -3.69 -8.02
C ALA A 113 6.60 -2.87 -9.23
N ALA A 114 5.69 -2.69 -10.18
CA ALA A 114 5.80 -1.78 -11.32
C ALA A 114 4.93 -0.55 -11.08
N VAL A 115 5.53 0.58 -10.72
CA VAL A 115 4.80 1.76 -10.27
C VAL A 115 4.79 2.84 -11.34
N GLN A 116 3.61 3.13 -11.92
CA GLN A 116 3.40 4.30 -12.76
C GLN A 116 2.50 5.33 -12.06
N GLY A 117 2.84 6.60 -12.17
CA GLY A 117 2.07 7.68 -11.57
C GLY A 117 2.03 7.64 -10.04
N PRO A 118 1.07 8.34 -9.41
CA PRO A 118 1.00 8.44 -7.96
C PRO A 118 0.72 7.12 -7.23
N ALA A 119 1.49 6.87 -6.16
CA ALA A 119 1.28 5.82 -5.16
C ALA A 119 1.11 6.48 -3.79
N LEU A 120 -0.13 6.58 -3.31
CA LEU A 120 -0.48 7.43 -2.18
C LEU A 120 -1.13 6.65 -1.04
N SER A 121 -0.91 7.12 0.18
CA SER A 121 -1.54 6.59 1.41
C SER A 121 -1.40 5.06 1.51
N GLY A 122 -2.47 4.29 1.64
CA GLY A 122 -2.43 2.82 1.71
C GLY A 122 -1.64 2.11 0.59
N ALA A 123 -1.40 2.78 -0.55
CA ALA A 123 -0.48 2.26 -1.55
C ALA A 123 0.95 2.11 -1.03
N GLY A 124 1.36 2.97 -0.09
CA GLY A 124 2.65 2.85 0.58
C GLY A 124 2.78 1.60 1.44
N GLU A 125 1.68 1.13 2.05
CA GLU A 125 1.66 -0.15 2.79
C GLU A 125 1.80 -1.33 1.83
N LEU A 126 1.07 -1.31 0.72
CA LEU A 126 1.19 -2.33 -0.32
C LEU A 126 2.62 -2.40 -0.88
N LEU A 127 3.24 -1.24 -1.16
CA LEU A 127 4.62 -1.19 -1.68
C LEU A 127 5.66 -1.59 -0.63
N ALA A 128 5.43 -1.29 0.65
CA ALA A 128 6.32 -1.70 1.74
C ALA A 128 6.42 -3.22 1.87
N MET A 129 5.40 -3.95 1.42
CA MET A 129 5.38 -5.42 1.42
C MET A 129 5.98 -6.03 0.15
N CYS A 130 6.30 -5.22 -0.88
CA CYS A 130 7.00 -5.67 -2.08
C CYS A 130 8.52 -5.72 -1.84
N ASP A 131 9.18 -6.70 -2.46
CA ASP A 131 10.63 -6.90 -2.30
C ASP A 131 11.46 -5.95 -3.17
N LEU A 132 10.96 -5.64 -4.36
CA LEU A 132 11.61 -4.77 -5.34
C LEU A 132 10.57 -3.80 -5.92
N VAL A 133 10.98 -2.57 -6.17
CA VAL A 133 10.11 -1.54 -6.74
C VAL A 133 10.84 -0.85 -7.90
N ILE A 134 10.29 -0.97 -9.11
CA ILE A 134 10.70 -0.19 -10.27
C ILE A 134 9.62 0.84 -10.55
N ALA A 135 9.99 2.07 -10.76
CA ALA A 135 9.03 3.14 -10.97
C ALA A 135 9.28 3.92 -12.25
N SER A 136 8.22 4.37 -12.90
CA SER A 136 8.34 5.30 -14.05
C SER A 136 8.63 6.72 -13.57
N ARG A 137 9.16 7.57 -14.45
CA ARG A 137 9.44 8.98 -14.14
C ARG A 137 8.20 9.78 -13.72
N SER A 138 7.01 9.32 -14.09
CA SER A 138 5.74 9.91 -13.67
C SER A 138 5.32 9.55 -12.25
N ALA A 139 6.03 8.62 -11.59
CA ALA A 139 5.68 8.15 -10.27
C ALA A 139 5.95 9.19 -9.17
N SER A 140 5.12 9.15 -8.14
CA SER A 140 5.33 9.92 -6.91
C SER A 140 4.78 9.14 -5.69
N PHE A 141 5.37 9.36 -4.54
CA PHE A 141 5.08 8.63 -3.31
C PHE A 141 4.71 9.58 -2.19
N GLY A 142 3.64 9.31 -1.46
CA GLY A 142 3.26 10.21 -0.39
C GLY A 142 2.08 9.76 0.45
N HIS A 143 1.86 10.48 1.56
CA HIS A 143 0.73 10.24 2.46
C HIS A 143 -0.06 11.52 2.71
N PRO A 144 -0.81 12.02 1.72
CA PRO A 144 -1.61 13.22 1.90
C PRO A 144 -2.69 13.05 3.00
N ALA A 145 -3.18 11.84 3.23
CA ALA A 145 -4.13 11.52 4.29
C ALA A 145 -3.57 11.76 5.72
N GLY A 146 -2.25 11.76 5.90
CA GLY A 146 -1.60 12.00 7.19
C GLY A 146 -1.85 13.35 7.84
N ARG A 147 -2.52 14.28 7.13
CA ARG A 147 -2.90 15.56 7.73
C ARG A 147 -4.10 15.44 8.68
N ASP A 148 -5.05 14.55 8.38
CA ASP A 148 -6.35 14.56 9.05
C ASP A 148 -7.14 13.23 8.97
N LEU A 149 -6.61 12.18 8.32
CA LEU A 149 -7.35 10.95 8.08
C LEU A 149 -6.73 9.69 8.68
N GLY A 150 -5.56 9.78 9.29
CA GLY A 150 -5.02 8.64 10.01
C GLY A 150 -3.51 8.45 9.86
N ILE A 151 -3.03 7.47 10.60
CA ILE A 151 -1.64 7.02 10.64
C ILE A 151 -1.58 5.62 10.04
N PRO A 152 -0.82 5.39 8.96
CA PRO A 152 -0.68 4.04 8.43
C PRO A 152 0.05 3.15 9.46
N PRO A 153 -0.50 2.00 9.86
CA PRO A 153 0.09 1.18 10.93
C PRO A 153 1.52 0.72 10.63
N THR A 154 1.81 0.40 9.37
CA THR A 154 3.18 0.02 8.96
C THR A 154 4.12 1.22 8.85
N VAL A 155 3.61 2.45 8.94
CA VAL A 155 4.33 3.69 8.61
C VAL A 155 5.09 3.55 7.28
N PHE A 156 4.52 2.70 6.37
CA PHE A 156 5.07 2.33 5.07
C PHE A 156 6.51 1.77 5.13
N MET A 157 6.97 1.31 6.29
CA MET A 157 8.37 0.96 6.58
C MET A 157 9.38 2.08 6.27
N TRP A 158 8.93 3.28 6.01
CA TRP A 158 9.79 4.43 5.66
C TRP A 158 10.92 4.70 6.68
N PRO A 159 10.73 4.55 8.03
CA PRO A 159 11.84 4.73 8.96
C PRO A 159 13.04 3.83 8.66
N LEU A 160 12.79 2.64 8.11
CA LEU A 160 13.80 1.65 7.76
C LEU A 160 14.35 1.86 6.34
N LEU A 161 13.48 2.28 5.38
CA LEU A 161 13.85 2.44 3.98
C LEU A 161 14.52 3.77 3.67
N ILE A 162 13.97 4.90 4.16
CA ILE A 162 14.45 6.26 3.82
C ILE A 162 14.96 7.04 5.04
N GLY A 163 15.01 6.39 6.19
CA GLY A 163 15.48 6.97 7.44
C GLY A 163 14.50 7.89 8.15
N MET A 164 14.69 8.02 9.47
CA MET A 164 13.74 8.66 10.38
C MET A 164 13.43 10.13 10.05
N ARG A 165 14.44 10.89 9.60
CA ARG A 165 14.26 12.33 9.34
C ARG A 165 13.39 12.57 8.10
N LYS A 166 13.63 11.84 7.02
CA LYS A 166 12.84 11.97 5.79
C LYS A 166 11.42 11.45 6.00
N THR A 167 11.26 10.36 6.73
CA THR A 167 9.95 9.86 7.14
C THR A 167 9.14 10.94 7.86
N LYS A 168 9.72 11.59 8.88
CA LYS A 168 9.06 12.66 9.63
C LYS A 168 8.73 13.86 8.75
N GLU A 169 9.64 14.27 7.86
CA GLU A 169 9.38 15.35 6.91
C GLU A 169 8.14 15.03 6.07
N MET A 170 8.08 13.84 5.47
CA MET A 170 6.96 13.44 4.61
C MET A 170 5.65 13.35 5.40
N LEU A 171 5.65 12.72 6.57
CA LEU A 171 4.46 12.57 7.39
C LEU A 171 3.96 13.93 7.93
N PHE A 172 4.85 14.80 8.41
CA PHE A 172 4.47 16.08 8.99
C PHE A 172 4.03 17.10 7.95
N THR A 173 4.61 17.07 6.77
CA THR A 173 4.26 18.00 5.68
C THR A 173 3.19 17.46 4.75
N ALA A 174 2.96 16.15 4.75
CA ALA A 174 2.13 15.42 3.79
C ALA A 174 2.50 15.68 2.31
N LYS A 175 3.73 16.14 2.06
CA LYS A 175 4.26 16.32 0.71
C LYS A 175 4.62 14.97 0.10
N SER A 176 4.39 14.85 -1.20
CA SER A 176 4.85 13.69 -1.95
C SER A 176 6.33 13.84 -2.31
N MET A 177 7.02 12.71 -2.36
CA MET A 177 8.37 12.53 -2.88
C MET A 177 8.30 12.22 -4.37
N ASP A 178 9.14 12.83 -5.17
CA ASP A 178 9.29 12.45 -6.57
C ASP A 178 10.14 11.18 -6.73
N VAL A 179 10.12 10.64 -7.94
CA VAL A 179 10.82 9.38 -8.25
C VAL A 179 12.34 9.49 -8.12
N THR A 180 12.92 10.64 -8.42
CA THR A 180 14.38 10.87 -8.35
C THR A 180 14.86 10.82 -6.89
N GLU A 181 14.13 11.47 -6.00
CA GLU A 181 14.43 11.43 -4.58
C GLU A 181 14.16 10.04 -3.99
N ALA A 182 13.09 9.37 -4.45
CA ALA A 182 12.74 8.01 -4.01
C ALA A 182 13.86 7.00 -4.34
N GLU A 183 14.40 7.05 -5.56
CA GLU A 183 15.55 6.22 -5.96
C GLU A 183 16.80 6.54 -5.14
N LYS A 184 17.13 7.81 -5.01
CA LYS A 184 18.31 8.26 -4.24
C LYS A 184 18.28 7.81 -2.79
N LEU A 185 17.11 7.74 -2.16
CA LEU A 185 16.94 7.35 -0.77
C LEU A 185 16.73 5.85 -0.57
N GLY A 186 16.56 5.09 -1.65
CA GLY A 186 16.33 3.64 -1.58
C GLY A 186 14.87 3.25 -1.28
N LEU A 187 13.91 4.17 -1.49
CA LEU A 187 12.50 3.81 -1.44
C LEU A 187 12.10 2.92 -2.62
N ILE A 188 12.78 3.12 -3.75
CA ILE A 188 12.66 2.28 -4.95
C ILE A 188 14.04 1.82 -5.43
N ASN A 189 14.08 0.75 -6.22
CA ASN A 189 15.32 0.22 -6.76
C ASN A 189 15.81 1.01 -7.98
N GLU A 190 14.89 1.46 -8.84
CA GLU A 190 15.24 2.11 -10.09
C GLU A 190 14.10 2.97 -10.64
N ALA A 191 14.46 4.11 -11.23
CA ALA A 191 13.56 5.00 -11.96
C ALA A 191 13.85 4.91 -13.47
N VAL A 192 12.81 4.59 -14.27
CA VAL A 192 12.91 4.40 -15.72
C VAL A 192 11.97 5.32 -16.49
N ALA A 193 12.16 5.46 -17.81
CA ALA A 193 11.19 6.15 -18.66
C ALA A 193 9.83 5.41 -18.62
N ASP A 194 8.73 6.16 -18.80
CA ASP A 194 7.38 5.60 -18.63
C ASP A 194 7.10 4.45 -19.61
N ASP A 195 7.63 4.53 -20.82
CA ASP A 195 7.54 3.51 -21.86
C ASP A 195 8.49 2.33 -21.66
N GLU A 196 9.49 2.46 -20.80
CA GLU A 196 10.44 1.39 -20.47
C GLU A 196 10.01 0.55 -19.24
N LEU A 197 9.06 1.03 -18.42
CA LEU A 197 8.69 0.40 -17.15
C LEU A 197 8.34 -1.08 -17.31
N GLU A 198 7.49 -1.42 -18.26
CA GLU A 198 7.01 -2.80 -18.42
C GLU A 198 8.12 -3.76 -18.84
N SER A 199 8.95 -3.35 -19.83
CA SER A 199 10.08 -4.16 -20.29
C SER A 199 11.15 -4.33 -19.22
N ARG A 200 11.43 -3.27 -18.45
CA ARG A 200 12.42 -3.31 -17.38
C ARG A 200 12.00 -4.22 -16.22
N VAL A 201 10.75 -4.12 -15.78
CA VAL A 201 10.19 -5.00 -14.75
C VAL A 201 10.18 -6.45 -15.20
N ARG A 202 9.78 -6.70 -16.46
CA ARG A 202 9.80 -8.05 -17.03
C ARG A 202 11.21 -8.64 -17.05
N SER A 203 12.20 -7.88 -17.51
CA SER A 203 13.60 -8.32 -17.53
C SER A 203 14.12 -8.62 -16.12
N LEU A 204 13.79 -7.78 -15.12
CA LEU A 204 14.17 -8.04 -13.73
C LEU A 204 13.51 -9.32 -13.19
N ALA A 205 12.22 -9.53 -13.47
CA ALA A 205 11.50 -10.72 -13.05
C ALA A 205 12.10 -12.00 -13.69
N GLU A 206 12.51 -11.95 -14.96
CA GLU A 206 13.21 -13.05 -15.63
C GLU A 206 14.57 -13.34 -15.00
N ASP A 207 15.31 -12.31 -14.60
CA ASP A 207 16.59 -12.46 -13.90
C ASP A 207 16.38 -13.12 -12.52
N VAL A 208 15.39 -12.67 -11.75
CA VAL A 208 15.01 -13.29 -10.46
C VAL A 208 14.60 -14.74 -10.67
N ALA A 209 13.79 -15.05 -11.69
CA ALA A 209 13.28 -16.39 -11.96
C ALA A 209 14.35 -17.42 -12.41
N ARG A 210 15.58 -16.98 -12.70
CA ARG A 210 16.75 -17.88 -12.92
C ARG A 210 17.23 -18.52 -11.63
N THR A 211 16.97 -17.88 -10.48
CA THR A 211 17.30 -18.45 -9.18
C THR A 211 16.24 -19.49 -8.79
N PRO A 212 16.63 -20.69 -8.34
CA PRO A 212 15.68 -21.69 -7.90
C PRO A 212 14.73 -21.15 -6.82
N VAL A 213 13.42 -21.44 -6.96
CA VAL A 213 12.38 -20.85 -6.10
C VAL A 213 12.56 -21.17 -4.61
N ASN A 214 13.03 -22.36 -4.28
CA ASN A 214 13.35 -22.73 -2.90
C ASN A 214 14.47 -21.87 -2.30
N HIS A 215 15.44 -21.47 -3.11
CA HIS A 215 16.51 -20.58 -2.67
C HIS A 215 15.99 -19.14 -2.53
N LEU A 216 15.17 -18.65 -3.47
CA LEU A 216 14.51 -17.33 -3.36
C LEU A 216 13.72 -17.20 -2.06
N LYS A 217 12.93 -18.22 -1.68
CA LYS A 217 12.18 -18.26 -0.43
C LYS A 217 13.09 -18.07 0.79
N ILE A 218 14.23 -18.76 0.83
CA ILE A 218 15.19 -18.65 1.95
C ILE A 218 15.89 -17.29 1.96
N LEU A 219 16.29 -16.76 0.80
CA LEU A 219 16.93 -15.45 0.69
C LEU A 219 16.00 -14.34 1.19
N LYS A 220 14.72 -14.37 0.74
CA LYS A 220 13.71 -13.43 1.21
C LYS A 220 13.51 -13.52 2.72
N GLN A 221 13.29 -14.71 3.25
CA GLN A 221 13.11 -14.91 4.68
C GLN A 221 14.32 -14.42 5.48
N ALA A 222 15.54 -14.77 5.05
CA ALA A 222 16.77 -14.33 5.73
C ALA A 222 16.92 -12.80 5.76
N THR A 223 16.52 -12.13 4.67
CA THR A 223 16.55 -10.67 4.58
C THR A 223 15.46 -10.03 5.45
N ASN A 224 14.22 -10.54 5.37
CA ASN A 224 13.10 -10.01 6.15
C ASN A 224 13.32 -10.15 7.66
N ASN A 225 13.96 -11.21 8.13
CA ASN A 225 14.30 -11.39 9.53
C ASN A 225 15.09 -10.23 10.14
N TRP A 226 15.87 -9.48 9.34
CA TRP A 226 16.55 -8.28 9.84
C TRP A 226 15.55 -7.20 10.27
N TYR A 227 14.54 -6.94 9.45
CA TYR A 227 13.51 -5.94 9.76
C TYR A 227 12.59 -6.41 10.90
N ASP A 228 12.26 -7.71 10.95
CA ASP A 228 11.51 -8.29 12.05
C ASP A 228 12.26 -8.12 13.37
N ASN A 229 13.58 -8.40 13.40
CA ASN A 229 14.43 -8.22 14.58
C ASN A 229 14.65 -6.74 14.95
N MET A 230 14.50 -5.81 14.01
CA MET A 230 14.52 -4.36 14.27
C MET A 230 13.20 -3.86 14.87
N GLY A 231 12.22 -4.73 15.09
CA GLY A 231 10.96 -4.41 15.74
C GLY A 231 9.89 -3.88 14.80
N MET A 232 9.96 -4.18 13.51
CA MET A 232 8.99 -3.72 12.49
C MET A 232 7.55 -4.07 12.91
N ALA A 233 7.26 -5.34 13.19
CA ALA A 233 5.94 -5.77 13.60
C ALA A 233 5.48 -5.10 14.91
N THR A 234 6.34 -5.06 15.95
CA THR A 234 6.03 -4.41 17.23
C THR A 234 5.69 -2.93 17.06
N SER A 235 6.48 -2.21 16.25
CA SER A 235 6.24 -0.80 15.96
C SER A 235 4.93 -0.58 15.20
N SER A 236 4.58 -1.51 14.32
CA SER A 236 3.33 -1.45 13.55
C SER A 236 2.09 -1.65 14.42
N TYR A 237 2.11 -2.58 15.39
CA TYR A 237 1.02 -2.72 16.36
C TYR A 237 0.87 -1.46 17.24
N GLN A 238 1.97 -0.86 17.68
CA GLN A 238 1.93 0.40 18.42
C GLN A 238 1.36 1.56 17.58
N ALA A 239 1.67 1.60 16.28
CA ALA A 239 1.10 2.60 15.38
C ALA A 239 -0.40 2.38 15.16
N ALA A 240 -0.87 1.12 15.09
CA ALA A 240 -2.31 0.81 15.05
C ALA A 240 -3.04 1.31 16.30
N ASP A 241 -2.45 1.16 17.49
CA ASP A 241 -3.00 1.71 18.73
C ASP A 241 -3.11 3.23 18.68
N LEU A 242 -2.07 3.91 18.15
CA LEU A 242 -2.06 5.36 17.99
C LEU A 242 -3.06 5.86 16.95
N ASP A 243 -3.29 5.11 15.88
CA ASP A 243 -4.27 5.44 14.85
C ASP A 243 -5.70 5.37 15.41
N ALA A 244 -6.04 4.32 16.16
CA ALA A 244 -7.33 4.21 16.85
C ALA A 244 -7.56 5.40 17.81
N VAL A 245 -6.53 5.85 18.52
CA VAL A 245 -6.58 7.05 19.37
C VAL A 245 -6.79 8.30 18.52
N PHE A 246 -6.10 8.43 17.39
CA PHE A 246 -6.25 9.57 16.48
C PHE A 246 -7.67 9.66 15.90
N HIS A 247 -8.32 8.54 15.59
CA HIS A 247 -9.68 8.48 15.10
C HIS A 247 -10.70 9.06 16.11
N GLN A 248 -10.36 9.17 17.38
CA GLN A 248 -11.17 9.87 18.39
C GLN A 248 -10.96 11.40 18.38
N SER A 249 -10.03 11.92 17.57
CA SER A 249 -9.69 13.33 17.57
C SER A 249 -10.78 14.21 16.93
N PRO A 250 -10.93 15.47 17.38
CA PRO A 250 -11.82 16.43 16.70
C PRO A 250 -11.48 16.63 15.22
N THR A 251 -10.21 16.51 14.84
CA THR A 251 -9.75 16.68 13.46
C THR A 251 -10.30 15.59 12.55
N PHE A 252 -10.18 14.33 12.95
CA PHE A 252 -10.74 13.19 12.20
C PHE A 252 -12.26 13.30 12.11
N ASN A 253 -12.92 13.56 13.24
CA ASN A 253 -14.37 13.68 13.29
C ASN A 253 -14.91 14.85 12.45
N ALA A 254 -14.17 15.98 12.34
CA ALA A 254 -14.58 17.11 11.51
C ALA A 254 -14.67 16.77 10.02
N PHE A 255 -13.74 15.95 9.50
CA PHE A 255 -13.80 15.46 8.13
C PHE A 255 -15.07 14.63 7.88
N PHE A 256 -15.31 13.62 8.71
CA PHE A 256 -16.45 12.73 8.55
C PHE A 256 -17.79 13.38 8.90
N LYS A 257 -17.80 14.37 9.77
CA LYS A 257 -18.96 15.25 9.96
C LYS A 257 -19.33 15.96 8.65
N THR A 258 -18.34 16.49 7.93
CA THR A 258 -18.58 17.11 6.62
C THR A 258 -19.05 16.07 5.59
N VAL A 259 -18.51 14.84 5.63
CA VAL A 259 -19.01 13.75 4.78
C VAL A 259 -20.49 13.49 5.04
N ARG A 260 -20.91 13.40 6.31
CA ARG A 260 -22.31 13.16 6.71
C ARG A 260 -23.25 14.28 6.26
N GLU A 261 -22.83 15.54 6.46
CA GLU A 261 -23.70 16.69 6.21
C GLU A 261 -23.75 17.10 4.73
N GLN A 262 -22.65 16.94 3.98
CA GLN A 262 -22.47 17.53 2.65
C GLN A 262 -21.99 16.53 1.60
N GLY A 263 -21.71 15.29 2.00
CA GLY A 263 -21.20 14.22 1.15
C GLY A 263 -19.68 14.24 0.93
N MET A 264 -19.14 13.10 0.51
CA MET A 264 -17.70 12.86 0.32
C MET A 264 -17.02 13.89 -0.57
N LYS A 265 -17.66 14.26 -1.70
CA LYS A 265 -17.09 15.23 -2.63
C LYS A 265 -16.87 16.61 -1.99
N ALA A 266 -17.80 17.05 -1.17
CA ALA A 266 -17.70 18.35 -0.46
C ALA A 266 -16.57 18.29 0.59
N ALA A 267 -16.47 17.20 1.34
CA ALA A 267 -15.42 17.00 2.34
C ALA A 267 -14.03 17.01 1.69
N LEU A 268 -13.83 16.30 0.59
CA LEU A 268 -12.56 16.30 -0.15
C LEU A 268 -12.23 17.68 -0.74
N MET A 269 -13.24 18.43 -1.21
CA MET A 269 -13.02 19.80 -1.69
C MET A 269 -12.68 20.78 -0.54
N ALA A 270 -13.32 20.65 0.61
CA ALA A 270 -13.00 21.45 1.80
C ALA A 270 -11.56 21.17 2.27
N ARG A 271 -11.20 19.89 2.34
CA ARG A 271 -9.85 19.44 2.67
C ARG A 271 -8.79 20.00 1.72
N LYS A 272 -9.06 19.95 0.40
CA LYS A 272 -8.16 20.54 -0.60
C LYS A 272 -7.99 22.07 -0.41
N ARG A 273 -9.04 22.80 -0.04
CA ARG A 273 -8.94 24.24 0.25
C ARG A 273 -8.14 24.53 1.52
N GLN A 274 -8.23 23.66 2.51
CA GLN A 274 -7.55 23.84 3.79
C GLN A 274 -6.04 23.52 3.72
N PHE A 275 -5.67 22.52 2.97
CA PHE A 275 -4.30 21.97 2.98
C PHE A 275 -3.52 22.17 1.66
N GLY A 276 -4.19 22.53 0.60
CA GLY A 276 -3.61 22.76 -0.73
C GLY A 276 -3.68 21.55 -1.63
#